data_8ba72def61039bfab473cd990eacaf9b
#
_entry.id   8ba72def61039bfab473cd990eacaf9b
#
_cell.length_a   1.000
_cell.length_b   1.000
_cell.length_c   1.000
_cell.angle_alpha   90.00
_cell.angle_beta   90.00
_cell.angle_gamma   90.00
#
_symmetry.space_group_name_H-M   'P 1'
#
loop_
_entity.id
_entity.type
_entity.pdbx_description
1 polymer ?
#
loop_
_entity_poly.entity_id
_entity_poly.type
_entity_poly.pdbx_seq_one_letter_code
_entity_poly.pdbx_strand_id
1 'polypeptide(L)'
;AQFTPGSPEAKGFDIYTRMACDACHSVNAKLNRGPTLKGQFGKEIRHTDGSVVVIDEQYIRESIIAPRKLIAEGFPPIMPSYKPVLNEEDIANIIAYIKALK
;
A
#
# COMPACT_ATOMS: atom_id res chain seq x y z
N ALA A 1 -1.84 -12.32 -10.41
CA ALA A 1 -1.84 -13.34 -9.38
C ALA A 1 -3.26 -13.73 -9.04
N GLN A 2 -3.47 -15.02 -8.79
CA GLN A 2 -4.79 -15.52 -8.43
C GLN A 2 -4.80 -15.94 -6.97
N PHE A 3 -5.86 -15.54 -6.28
CA PHE A 3 -6.04 -15.87 -4.88
C PHE A 3 -7.30 -16.70 -4.70
N THR A 4 -7.34 -17.49 -3.63
CA THR A 4 -8.53 -18.25 -3.29
C THR A 4 -9.71 -17.29 -3.10
N PRO A 5 -10.85 -17.51 -3.80
CA PRO A 5 -12.02 -16.63 -3.62
C PRO A 5 -12.44 -16.57 -2.16
N GLY A 6 -12.71 -15.35 -1.67
CA GLY A 6 -13.08 -15.11 -0.28
C GLY A 6 -11.93 -15.03 0.70
N SER A 7 -10.69 -15.29 0.26
CA SER A 7 -9.52 -15.11 1.12
C SER A 7 -9.25 -13.64 1.41
N PRO A 8 -8.51 -13.31 2.49
CA PRO A 8 -8.12 -11.93 2.76
C PRO A 8 -7.38 -11.31 1.57
N GLU A 9 -6.50 -12.05 0.90
CA GLU A 9 -5.76 -11.58 -0.25
C GLU A 9 -6.68 -11.21 -1.41
N ALA A 10 -7.68 -12.05 -1.69
CA ALA A 10 -8.64 -11.78 -2.76
C ALA A 10 -9.52 -10.57 -2.44
N LYS A 11 -9.95 -10.45 -1.17
CA LYS A 11 -10.72 -9.30 -0.73
C LYS A 11 -9.89 -8.03 -0.81
N GLY A 12 -8.62 -8.09 -0.43
CA GLY A 12 -7.69 -6.97 -0.51
C GLY A 12 -7.45 -6.53 -1.94
N PHE A 13 -7.28 -7.47 -2.87
CA PHE A 13 -7.16 -7.16 -4.28
C PHE A 13 -8.38 -6.41 -4.80
N ASP A 14 -9.58 -6.85 -4.43
CA ASP A 14 -10.81 -6.22 -4.85
C ASP A 14 -10.91 -4.78 -4.34
N ILE A 15 -10.59 -4.56 -3.06
CA ILE A 15 -10.62 -3.23 -2.47
C ILE A 15 -9.56 -2.35 -3.12
N TYR A 16 -8.36 -2.87 -3.32
CA TYR A 16 -7.24 -2.17 -3.96
C TYR A 16 -7.67 -1.63 -5.33
N THR A 17 -8.34 -2.46 -6.11
CA THR A 17 -8.80 -2.09 -7.45
C THR A 17 -9.94 -1.08 -7.37
N ARG A 18 -10.93 -1.31 -6.51
CA ARG A 18 -12.09 -0.42 -6.38
C ARG A 18 -11.71 0.96 -5.87
N MET A 19 -10.71 1.05 -5.00
CA MET A 19 -10.23 2.33 -4.46
C MET A 19 -9.19 2.99 -5.35
N ALA A 20 -8.91 2.42 -6.51
CA ALA A 20 -7.96 2.96 -7.49
C ALA A 20 -6.54 3.13 -6.93
N CYS A 21 -6.14 2.29 -5.99
CA CYS A 21 -4.76 2.30 -5.50
C CYS A 21 -3.78 2.02 -6.63
N ASP A 22 -4.20 1.20 -7.61
CA ASP A 22 -3.39 0.87 -8.78
C ASP A 22 -3.19 2.04 -9.74
N ALA A 23 -3.93 3.12 -9.57
CA ALA A 23 -3.71 4.32 -10.38
C ALA A 23 -2.35 4.95 -10.12
N CYS A 24 -1.79 4.76 -8.91
CA CYS A 24 -0.51 5.32 -8.50
C CYS A 24 0.52 4.28 -8.11
N HIS A 25 0.08 3.15 -7.55
CA HIS A 25 0.98 2.09 -7.08
C HIS A 25 0.93 0.90 -8.02
N SER A 26 2.03 0.64 -8.71
CA SER A 26 2.12 -0.55 -9.55
C SER A 26 2.34 -1.80 -8.70
N VAL A 27 2.00 -2.94 -9.26
CA VAL A 27 2.29 -4.25 -8.66
C VAL A 27 3.24 -5.06 -9.53
N ASN A 28 3.88 -4.41 -10.50
CA ASN A 28 4.76 -5.04 -11.47
C ASN A 28 6.15 -4.38 -11.55
N ALA A 29 6.50 -3.59 -10.55
CA ALA A 29 7.77 -2.87 -10.42
C ALA A 29 7.96 -1.72 -11.41
N LYS A 30 6.95 -1.35 -12.18
CA LYS A 30 7.04 -0.20 -13.08
C LYS A 30 6.92 1.11 -12.32
N LEU A 31 7.51 2.17 -12.86
CA LEU A 31 7.39 3.51 -12.27
C LEU A 31 5.96 4.01 -12.38
N ASN A 32 5.53 4.70 -11.35
CA ASN A 32 4.23 5.35 -11.29
C ASN A 32 4.32 6.54 -10.32
N ARG A 33 3.18 7.17 -10.02
CA ARG A 33 3.13 8.33 -9.11
C ARG A 33 3.43 7.98 -7.68
N GLY A 34 3.22 6.73 -7.28
CA GLY A 34 3.59 6.21 -5.98
C GLY A 34 4.58 5.05 -6.11
N PRO A 35 5.18 4.61 -5.00
CA PRO A 35 6.10 3.47 -5.02
C PRO A 35 5.41 2.19 -5.48
N THR A 36 6.16 1.34 -6.21
CA THR A 36 5.65 0.01 -6.52
C THR A 36 5.46 -0.78 -5.22
N LEU A 37 4.45 -1.65 -5.21
CA LEU A 37 4.19 -2.51 -4.05
C LEU A 37 4.73 -3.92 -4.24
N LYS A 38 5.23 -4.24 -5.45
CA LYS A 38 5.76 -5.57 -5.74
C LYS A 38 7.03 -5.83 -4.92
N GLY A 39 6.99 -6.88 -4.10
CA GLY A 39 8.15 -7.33 -3.35
C GLY A 39 8.62 -6.36 -2.27
N GLN A 40 7.79 -5.42 -1.85
CA GLN A 40 8.23 -4.37 -0.94
C GLN A 40 8.03 -4.70 0.54
N PHE A 41 7.11 -5.58 0.88
CA PHE A 41 6.88 -5.93 2.28
C PHE A 41 8.15 -6.47 2.92
N GLY A 42 8.53 -5.91 4.05
CA GLY A 42 9.73 -6.30 4.77
C GLY A 42 10.99 -5.53 4.38
N LYS A 43 10.95 -4.74 3.32
CA LYS A 43 12.10 -3.93 2.90
C LYS A 43 12.09 -2.58 3.60
N GLU A 44 13.25 -1.92 3.63
CA GLU A 44 13.35 -0.56 4.14
C GLU A 44 12.97 0.44 3.07
N ILE A 45 12.34 1.55 3.48
CA ILE A 45 12.00 2.64 2.60
C ILE A 45 12.44 3.97 3.23
N ARG A 46 13.03 4.83 2.41
CA ARG A 46 13.51 6.15 2.82
C ARG A 46 12.46 7.20 2.52
N HIS A 47 12.35 8.17 3.41
CA HIS A 47 11.38 9.26 3.30
C HIS A 47 12.05 10.60 3.12
N THR A 48 11.24 11.60 2.71
CA THR A 48 11.75 12.96 2.43
C THR A 48 12.32 13.64 3.66
N ASP A 49 11.92 13.22 4.86
CA ASP A 49 12.46 13.77 6.11
C ASP A 49 13.76 13.09 6.55
N GLY A 50 14.27 12.16 5.74
CA GLY A 50 15.49 11.43 6.04
C GLY A 50 15.28 10.15 6.83
N SER A 51 14.07 9.89 7.32
CA SER A 51 13.80 8.67 8.07
C SER A 51 13.80 7.44 7.16
N VAL A 52 14.19 6.30 7.75
CA VAL A 52 14.16 5.00 7.06
C VAL A 52 13.40 4.04 7.96
N VAL A 53 12.35 3.43 7.43
CA VAL A 53 11.55 2.47 8.20
C VAL A 53 11.32 1.21 7.38
N VAL A 54 11.03 0.11 8.08
CA VAL A 54 10.68 -1.15 7.43
C VAL A 54 9.21 -1.10 7.03
N ILE A 55 8.92 -1.55 5.81
CA ILE A 55 7.53 -1.66 5.32
C ILE A 55 6.92 -2.89 5.98
N ASP A 56 6.21 -2.68 7.07
CA ASP A 56 5.49 -3.71 7.80
C ASP A 56 4.00 -3.40 7.80
N GLU A 57 3.23 -4.19 8.53
CA GLU A 57 1.77 -4.01 8.58
C GLU A 57 1.39 -2.63 9.12
N GLN A 58 2.08 -2.17 10.16
CA GLN A 58 1.81 -0.87 10.76
C GLN A 58 2.13 0.27 9.80
N TYR A 59 3.24 0.17 9.07
CA TYR A 59 3.63 1.17 8.09
C TYR A 59 2.59 1.29 6.98
N ILE A 60 2.12 0.14 6.45
CA ILE A 60 1.10 0.14 5.39
C ILE A 60 -0.20 0.75 5.91
N ARG A 61 -0.61 0.38 7.13
CA ARG A 61 -1.81 0.94 7.74
C ARG A 61 -1.73 2.45 7.86
N GLU A 62 -0.62 2.97 8.37
CA GLU A 62 -0.43 4.41 8.48
C GLU A 62 -0.42 5.11 7.13
N SER A 63 0.16 4.48 6.11
CA SER A 63 0.19 5.04 4.75
C SER A 63 -1.21 5.18 4.16
N ILE A 64 -2.13 4.29 4.51
CA ILE A 64 -3.51 4.34 4.05
C ILE A 64 -4.29 5.42 4.80
N ILE A 65 -4.07 5.54 6.11
CA ILE A 65 -4.83 6.43 6.99
C ILE A 65 -4.25 7.85 7.00
N ALA A 66 -2.93 7.96 7.09
CA ALA A 66 -2.23 9.23 7.20
C ALA A 66 -1.05 9.28 6.21
N PRO A 67 -1.34 9.29 4.90
CA PRO A 67 -0.30 9.13 3.87
C PRO A 67 0.71 10.26 3.82
N ARG A 68 0.38 11.43 4.38
CA ARG A 68 1.29 12.59 4.35
C ARG A 68 2.19 12.68 5.58
N LYS A 69 2.04 11.76 6.53
CA LYS A 69 2.91 11.74 7.71
C LYS A 69 4.35 11.41 7.32
N LEU A 70 4.53 10.43 6.43
CA LEU A 70 5.83 10.06 5.88
C LEU A 70 5.70 9.97 4.37
N ILE A 71 6.49 10.76 3.64
CA ILE A 71 6.46 10.81 2.18
C ILE A 71 7.68 10.06 1.65
N ALA A 72 7.44 9.03 0.83
CA ALA A 72 8.52 8.26 0.23
C ALA A 72 9.41 9.18 -0.63
N GLU A 73 10.73 9.02 -0.48
CA GLU A 73 11.70 9.82 -1.22
C GLU A 73 11.52 9.59 -2.73
N GLY A 74 11.47 10.68 -3.48
CA GLY A 74 11.30 10.63 -4.93
C GLY A 74 9.86 10.64 -5.40
N PHE A 75 8.88 10.73 -4.48
CA PHE A 75 7.46 10.71 -4.83
C PHE A 75 6.74 11.94 -4.29
N PRO A 76 5.70 12.44 -5.02
CA PRO A 76 4.94 13.59 -4.56
C PRO A 76 3.95 13.23 -3.46
N PRO A 77 3.57 14.19 -2.59
CA PRO A 77 2.63 13.94 -1.49
C PRO A 77 1.17 14.03 -1.97
N ILE A 78 0.78 13.16 -2.90
CA ILE A 78 -0.53 13.24 -3.55
C ILE A 78 -1.51 12.13 -3.14
N MET A 79 -1.08 11.18 -2.32
CA MET A 79 -1.96 10.10 -1.88
C MET A 79 -3.03 10.65 -0.93
N PRO A 80 -4.33 10.39 -1.21
CA PRO A 80 -5.39 10.81 -0.29
C PRO A 80 -5.48 9.88 0.92
N SER A 81 -6.08 10.36 2.01
CA SER A 81 -6.37 9.50 3.15
C SER A 81 -7.63 8.70 2.88
N TYR A 82 -7.58 7.41 3.16
CA TYR A 82 -8.74 6.52 3.04
C TYR A 82 -9.43 6.26 4.39
N LYS A 83 -9.03 6.98 5.44
CA LYS A 83 -9.61 6.80 6.77
C LYS A 83 -11.14 6.89 6.77
N PRO A 84 -11.78 7.85 6.06
CA PRO A 84 -13.23 7.95 6.10
C PRO A 84 -13.98 6.84 5.35
N VAL A 85 -13.32 6.11 4.44
CA VAL A 85 -14.00 5.18 3.55
C VAL A 85 -13.62 3.72 3.76
N LEU A 86 -12.52 3.43 4.45
CA LEU A 86 -12.07 2.08 4.71
C LEU A 86 -12.11 1.79 6.20
N ASN A 87 -12.70 0.66 6.58
CA ASN A 87 -12.68 0.21 7.97
C ASN A 87 -11.44 -0.66 8.23
N GLU A 88 -11.24 -1.10 9.49
CA GLU A 88 -10.05 -1.86 9.86
C GLU A 88 -9.99 -3.21 9.15
N GLU A 89 -11.12 -3.85 8.89
CA GLU A 89 -11.15 -5.10 8.14
C GLU A 89 -10.70 -4.90 6.70
N ASP A 90 -11.18 -3.82 6.05
CA ASP A 90 -10.74 -3.49 4.69
C ASP A 90 -9.24 -3.28 4.63
N ILE A 91 -8.70 -2.55 5.59
CA ILE A 91 -7.27 -2.25 5.65
C ILE A 91 -6.46 -3.54 5.86
N ALA A 92 -6.93 -4.41 6.76
CA ALA A 92 -6.27 -5.70 6.99
C ALA A 92 -6.24 -6.56 5.73
N ASN A 93 -7.31 -6.54 4.95
CA ASN A 93 -7.38 -7.29 3.69
C ASN A 93 -6.43 -6.71 2.64
N ILE A 94 -6.33 -5.38 2.55
CA ILE A 94 -5.37 -4.73 1.65
C ILE A 94 -3.94 -5.11 2.05
N ILE A 95 -3.63 -5.11 3.34
CA ILE A 95 -2.31 -5.49 3.83
C ILE A 95 -2.00 -6.95 3.44
N ALA A 96 -2.97 -7.85 3.60
CA ALA A 96 -2.80 -9.25 3.20
C ALA A 96 -2.47 -9.38 1.71
N TYR A 97 -3.15 -8.59 0.87
CA TYR A 97 -2.87 -8.57 -0.56
C TYR A 97 -1.45 -8.07 -0.83
N ILE A 98 -1.03 -6.97 -0.21
CA ILE A 98 0.31 -6.40 -0.42
C ILE A 98 1.39 -7.39 0.02
N LYS A 99 1.21 -8.07 1.15
CA LYS A 99 2.16 -9.08 1.63
C LYS A 99 2.32 -10.23 0.64
N ALA A 100 1.29 -10.51 -0.15
CA ALA A 100 1.32 -11.59 -1.14
C ALA A 100 2.01 -11.18 -2.44
N LEU A 101 2.32 -9.90 -2.62
CA LEU A 101 3.00 -9.40 -3.82
C LEU A 101 4.51 -9.63 -3.68
N LYS A 102 4.97 -10.72 -4.22
CA LYS A 102 6.39 -11.09 -4.21
C LYS A 102 7.06 -10.63 -5.51
#